data_3ed12427993999b10c731864b251e103
#
_entry.id   3ed12427993999b10c731864b251e103
#
_cell.length_a   1.000
_cell.length_b   1.000
_cell.length_c   1.000
_cell.angle_alpha   90.00
_cell.angle_beta   90.00
_cell.angle_gamma   90.00
#
_symmetry.space_group_name_H-M   'P 1'
#
loop_
_entity.id
_entity.type
_entity.pdbx_description
1 polymer ?
#
loop_
_entity_poly.entity_id
_entity_poly.type
_entity_poly.pdbx_seq_one_letter_code
_entity_poly.pdbx_strand_id
1 'polypeptide(L)'
;MDEIVVGIDVGTTKICTLVGRVEDAKSIRILGVGIEPSDGIRKGIIVDLAAASQAIKRSVEKAENTSGLEITTGLVSLAGAHVSSVNSRGTSGIPGGIIEAMDIARALEQAQAVAIPHDREIVHVIQRGMTVDGQEGVRAPVG
;
A
#
# COMPACT_ATOMS: atom_id res chain seq x y z
N MET A 1 10.21 6.55 22.63
CA MET A 1 9.17 5.48 22.72
C MET A 1 9.54 4.45 21.68
N ASP A 2 9.67 3.19 22.12
CA ASP A 2 9.96 2.10 21.21
C ASP A 2 8.69 1.83 20.37
N GLU A 3 8.70 2.18 19.12
CA GLU A 3 7.57 1.97 18.21
C GLU A 3 7.60 0.50 17.76
N ILE A 4 6.52 -0.23 18.05
CA ILE A 4 6.30 -1.59 17.55
C ILE A 4 5.53 -1.53 16.24
N VAL A 5 6.06 -2.20 15.24
CA VAL A 5 5.42 -2.32 13.92
C VAL A 5 5.18 -3.79 13.60
N VAL A 6 4.04 -4.07 12.99
CA VAL A 6 3.68 -5.42 12.56
C VAL A 6 3.39 -5.40 11.07
N GLY A 7 4.02 -6.29 10.33
CA GLY A 7 3.78 -6.51 8.91
C GLY A 7 3.27 -7.93 8.66
N ILE A 8 2.20 -8.05 7.86
CA ILE A 8 1.61 -9.33 7.47
C ILE A 8 1.66 -9.43 5.95
N ASP A 9 2.45 -10.35 5.44
CA ASP A 9 2.50 -10.67 4.00
C ASP A 9 1.60 -11.87 3.70
N VAL A 10 0.52 -11.61 2.96
CA VAL A 10 -0.47 -12.62 2.59
C VAL A 10 -0.17 -13.10 1.17
N GLY A 11 0.69 -14.11 1.08
CA GLY A 11 1.13 -14.69 -0.19
C GLY A 11 0.33 -15.91 -0.63
N THR A 12 0.54 -16.34 -1.88
CA THR A 12 -0.11 -17.55 -2.44
C THR A 12 0.48 -18.83 -1.86
N THR A 13 1.75 -18.85 -1.49
CA THR A 13 2.46 -20.03 -1.01
C THR A 13 2.57 -20.05 0.51
N LYS A 14 2.80 -18.88 1.11
CA LYS A 14 2.97 -18.72 2.55
C LYS A 14 2.37 -17.40 3.02
N ILE A 15 2.00 -17.36 4.28
CA ILE A 15 1.66 -16.14 5.02
C ILE A 15 2.78 -15.91 6.03
N CYS A 16 3.27 -14.69 6.12
CA CYS A 16 4.36 -14.32 7.01
C CYS A 16 3.96 -13.10 7.84
N THR A 17 4.01 -13.24 9.16
CA THR A 17 3.82 -12.13 10.10
C THR A 17 5.14 -11.80 10.76
N LEU A 18 5.53 -10.52 10.72
CA LEU A 18 6.73 -9.99 11.35
C LEU A 18 6.35 -8.97 12.41
N VAL A 19 6.95 -9.11 13.59
CA VAL A 19 6.87 -8.11 14.65
C VAL A 19 8.24 -7.47 14.78
N GLY A 20 8.32 -6.17 14.65
CA GLY A 20 9.55 -5.41 14.70
C GLY A 20 9.47 -4.22 15.65
N ARG A 21 10.62 -3.83 16.19
CA ARG A 21 10.81 -2.59 16.93
C ARG A 21 11.61 -1.63 16.07
N VAL A 22 11.12 -0.42 15.90
CA VAL A 22 11.87 0.65 15.23
C VAL A 22 12.93 1.16 16.20
N GLU A 23 14.21 1.00 15.86
CA GLU A 23 15.33 1.46 16.69
C GLU A 23 15.77 2.87 16.29
N ASP A 24 15.78 3.15 14.98
CA ASP A 24 16.06 4.46 14.40
C ASP A 24 15.38 4.59 13.01
N ALA A 25 15.54 5.73 12.35
CA ALA A 25 14.92 6.00 11.05
C ALA A 25 15.30 5.01 9.92
N LYS A 26 16.25 4.11 10.15
CA LYS A 26 16.80 3.18 9.13
C LYS A 26 16.89 1.73 9.59
N SER A 27 16.63 1.43 10.85
CA SER A 27 16.77 0.08 11.40
C SER A 27 15.53 -0.39 12.15
N ILE A 28 15.16 -1.64 11.89
CA ILE A 28 14.06 -2.33 12.57
C ILE A 28 14.65 -3.62 13.13
N ARG A 29 14.52 -3.83 14.43
CA ARG A 29 14.87 -5.08 15.08
C ARG A 29 13.68 -6.02 15.03
N ILE A 30 13.85 -7.21 14.46
CA ILE A 30 12.80 -8.24 14.44
C ILE A 30 12.72 -8.89 15.82
N LEU A 31 11.52 -8.84 16.40
CA LEU A 31 11.19 -9.42 17.71
C LEU A 31 10.50 -10.76 17.58
N GLY A 32 9.67 -10.95 16.54
CA GLY A 32 8.93 -12.17 16.35
C GLY A 32 8.60 -12.41 14.87
N VAL A 33 8.46 -13.70 14.55
CA VAL A 33 8.15 -14.18 13.20
C VAL A 33 7.15 -15.31 13.29
N GLY A 34 6.10 -15.23 12.49
CA GLY A 34 5.14 -16.31 12.27
C GLY A 34 5.04 -16.65 10.80
N ILE A 35 5.34 -17.88 10.41
CA ILE A 35 5.21 -18.35 9.03
C ILE A 35 4.26 -19.54 9.00
N GLU A 36 3.27 -19.46 8.11
CA GLU A 36 2.29 -20.52 7.83
C GLU A 36 2.22 -20.80 6.33
N PRO A 37 1.99 -22.06 5.94
CA PRO A 37 1.55 -22.35 4.57
C PRO A 37 0.27 -21.57 4.27
N SER A 38 0.19 -20.99 3.07
CA SER A 38 -1.03 -20.33 2.63
C SER A 38 -2.09 -21.37 2.28
N ASP A 39 -3.28 -21.19 2.82
CA ASP A 39 -4.45 -22.00 2.52
C ASP A 39 -5.60 -21.07 2.10
N GLY A 40 -6.50 -21.57 1.24
CA GLY A 40 -7.61 -20.75 0.72
C GLY A 40 -7.22 -19.65 -0.27
N ILE A 41 -5.95 -19.57 -0.70
CA ILE A 41 -5.45 -18.56 -1.66
C ILE A 41 -4.83 -19.25 -2.87
N ARG A 42 -5.27 -18.89 -4.08
CA ARG A 42 -4.71 -19.40 -5.34
C ARG A 42 -4.45 -18.25 -6.31
N LYS A 43 -3.22 -18.17 -6.83
CA LYS A 43 -2.80 -17.12 -7.78
C LYS A 43 -3.12 -15.70 -7.30
N GLY A 44 -2.95 -15.45 -5.99
CA GLY A 44 -3.24 -14.15 -5.37
C GLY A 44 -4.74 -13.85 -5.20
N ILE A 45 -5.62 -14.82 -5.38
CA ILE A 45 -7.08 -14.65 -5.19
C ILE A 45 -7.51 -15.53 -4.02
N ILE A 46 -8.31 -14.98 -3.10
CA ILE A 46 -8.93 -15.74 -2.02
C ILE A 46 -10.05 -16.57 -2.62
N VAL A 47 -9.90 -17.89 -2.59
CA VAL A 47 -10.89 -18.88 -3.09
C VAL A 47 -11.65 -19.54 -1.94
N ASP A 48 -11.11 -19.50 -0.72
CA ASP A 48 -11.75 -19.94 0.51
C ASP A 48 -11.39 -18.96 1.63
N LEU A 49 -12.37 -18.13 2.01
CA LEU A 49 -12.17 -17.09 3.03
C LEU A 49 -11.92 -17.69 4.42
N ALA A 50 -12.59 -18.79 4.77
CA ALA A 50 -12.43 -19.41 6.08
C ALA A 50 -11.03 -20.02 6.23
N ALA A 51 -10.56 -20.75 5.24
CA ALA A 51 -9.21 -21.32 5.22
C ALA A 51 -8.14 -20.22 5.26
N ALA A 52 -8.28 -19.17 4.44
CA ALA A 52 -7.36 -18.05 4.40
C ALA A 52 -7.30 -17.32 5.77
N SER A 53 -8.44 -17.05 6.38
CA SER A 53 -8.52 -16.42 7.70
C SER A 53 -7.83 -17.26 8.78
N GLN A 54 -8.02 -18.58 8.76
CA GLN A 54 -7.37 -19.48 9.71
C GLN A 54 -5.84 -19.51 9.52
N ALA A 55 -5.36 -19.50 8.28
CA ALA A 55 -3.94 -19.50 7.99
C ALA A 55 -3.28 -18.16 8.45
N ILE A 56 -3.95 -17.03 8.22
CA ILE A 56 -3.51 -15.72 8.72
C ILE A 56 -3.45 -15.73 10.25
N LYS A 57 -4.52 -16.21 10.90
CA LYS A 57 -4.58 -16.29 12.36
C LYS A 57 -3.43 -17.10 12.94
N ARG A 58 -3.16 -18.28 12.40
CA ARG A 58 -2.01 -19.12 12.85
C ARG A 58 -0.66 -18.42 12.66
N SER A 59 -0.48 -17.66 11.56
CA SER A 59 0.73 -16.88 11.35
C SER A 59 0.90 -15.79 12.39
N VAL A 60 -0.19 -15.07 12.74
CA VAL A 60 -0.20 -14.05 13.79
C VAL A 60 0.12 -14.66 15.15
N GLU A 61 -0.59 -15.73 15.55
CA GLU A 61 -0.36 -16.44 16.82
C GLU A 61 1.09 -16.91 16.97
N LYS A 62 1.73 -17.40 15.90
CA LYS A 62 3.16 -17.76 15.93
C LYS A 62 4.06 -16.53 16.15
N ALA A 63 3.75 -15.41 15.52
CA ALA A 63 4.51 -14.18 15.70
C ALA A 63 4.36 -13.61 17.12
N GLU A 64 3.15 -13.69 17.71
CA GLU A 64 2.90 -13.35 19.11
C GLU A 64 3.70 -14.24 20.06
N ASN A 65 3.66 -15.55 19.84
CA ASN A 65 4.41 -16.50 20.68
C ASN A 65 5.91 -16.26 20.62
N THR A 66 6.46 -15.87 19.46
CA THR A 66 7.90 -15.64 19.31
C THR A 66 8.33 -14.27 19.80
N SER A 67 7.48 -13.25 19.71
CA SER A 67 7.78 -11.90 20.19
C SER A 67 7.43 -11.68 21.66
N GLY A 68 6.47 -12.45 22.20
CA GLY A 68 5.88 -12.22 23.52
C GLY A 68 4.96 -11.00 23.57
N LEU A 69 4.51 -10.50 22.42
CA LEU A 69 3.64 -9.32 22.30
C LEU A 69 2.30 -9.70 21.67
N GLU A 70 1.22 -9.09 22.15
CA GLU A 70 -0.11 -9.21 21.56
C GLU A 70 -0.22 -8.28 20.35
N ILE A 71 -0.73 -8.80 19.23
CA ILE A 71 -0.89 -8.07 17.97
C ILE A 71 -2.34 -7.60 17.83
N THR A 72 -2.57 -6.31 17.95
CA THR A 72 -3.90 -5.69 17.80
C THR A 72 -4.07 -4.99 16.44
N THR A 73 -2.97 -4.57 15.82
CA THR A 73 -2.95 -3.87 14.52
C THR A 73 -1.74 -4.30 13.71
N GLY A 74 -1.83 -4.17 12.38
CA GLY A 74 -0.70 -4.48 11.49
C GLY A 74 -0.90 -3.91 10.10
N LEU A 75 0.20 -3.79 9.37
CA LEU A 75 0.23 -3.45 7.95
C LEU A 75 0.15 -4.75 7.14
N VAL A 76 -0.82 -4.83 6.25
CA VAL A 76 -1.03 -6.02 5.41
C VAL A 76 -0.60 -5.72 3.99
N SER A 77 0.27 -6.57 3.42
CA SER A 77 0.56 -6.51 1.99
C SER A 77 -0.60 -7.08 1.18
N LEU A 78 -0.94 -6.41 0.10
CA LEU A 78 -1.99 -6.86 -0.81
C LEU A 78 -1.42 -6.99 -2.22
N ALA A 79 -1.48 -8.21 -2.76
CA ALA A 79 -1.06 -8.49 -4.12
C ALA A 79 -1.98 -9.55 -4.75
N GLY A 80 -2.32 -9.36 -6.03
CA GLY A 80 -3.14 -10.34 -6.73
C GLY A 80 -3.72 -9.78 -8.03
N ALA A 81 -4.36 -10.64 -8.82
CA ALA A 81 -4.96 -10.27 -10.10
C ALA A 81 -6.13 -9.26 -9.99
N HIS A 82 -6.67 -9.10 -8.79
CA HIS A 82 -7.71 -8.11 -8.48
C HIS A 82 -7.14 -6.69 -8.28
N VAL A 83 -5.83 -6.56 -8.04
CA VAL A 83 -5.14 -5.26 -7.96
C VAL A 83 -4.69 -4.88 -9.37
N SER A 84 -5.19 -3.78 -9.87
CA SER A 84 -4.80 -3.23 -11.18
C SER A 84 -4.37 -1.78 -11.03
N SER A 85 -3.50 -1.31 -11.92
CA SER A 85 -3.09 0.08 -11.96
C SER A 85 -3.41 0.69 -13.31
N VAL A 86 -3.80 1.96 -13.29
CA VAL A 86 -4.06 2.75 -14.50
C VAL A 86 -3.24 4.02 -14.42
N ASN A 87 -2.54 4.35 -15.49
CA ASN A 87 -1.89 5.65 -15.62
C ASN A 87 -2.90 6.66 -16.18
N SER A 88 -3.06 7.78 -15.50
CA SER A 88 -3.92 8.86 -15.92
C SER A 88 -3.14 10.17 -15.99
N ARG A 89 -3.65 11.13 -16.75
CA ARG A 89 -3.13 12.50 -16.84
C ARG A 89 -4.27 13.47 -16.56
N GLY A 90 -3.97 14.49 -15.76
CA GLY A 90 -4.81 15.64 -15.57
C GLY A 90 -4.06 16.89 -16.01
N THR A 91 -4.78 17.88 -16.47
CA THR A 91 -4.23 19.15 -16.95
C THR A 91 -4.95 20.32 -16.28
N SER A 92 -4.21 21.37 -15.97
CA SER A 92 -4.76 22.65 -15.51
C SER A 92 -4.24 23.76 -16.42
N GLY A 93 -5.14 24.57 -16.95
CA GLY A 93 -4.77 25.79 -17.65
C GLY A 93 -4.41 26.88 -16.65
N ILE A 94 -3.34 27.65 -16.92
CA ILE A 94 -2.83 28.69 -16.03
C ILE A 94 -2.97 30.05 -16.69
N PRO A 95 -4.09 30.76 -16.50
CA PRO A 95 -4.35 32.03 -17.19
C PRO A 95 -3.37 33.16 -16.85
N GLY A 96 -2.75 33.08 -15.68
CA GLY A 96 -1.84 34.13 -15.17
C GLY A 96 -0.37 33.87 -15.43
N GLY A 97 0.00 32.74 -16.01
CA GLY A 97 1.41 32.38 -16.28
C GLY A 97 2.23 31.98 -15.05
N ILE A 98 1.67 32.07 -13.85
CA ILE A 98 2.32 31.66 -12.58
C ILE A 98 1.56 30.45 -12.03
N ILE A 99 2.29 29.37 -11.76
CA ILE A 99 1.71 28.15 -11.22
C ILE A 99 1.52 28.26 -9.72
N GLU A 100 0.30 28.07 -9.26
CA GLU A 100 -0.05 28.02 -7.85
C GLU A 100 -0.30 26.57 -7.38
N ALA A 101 -0.24 26.35 -6.07
CA ALA A 101 -0.54 25.05 -5.47
C ALA A 101 -1.93 24.51 -5.84
N MET A 102 -2.88 25.43 -6.06
CA MET A 102 -4.26 25.10 -6.45
C MET A 102 -4.35 24.55 -7.89
N ASP A 103 -3.44 24.96 -8.78
CA ASP A 103 -3.40 24.44 -10.15
C ASP A 103 -2.92 22.99 -10.16
N ILE A 104 -1.96 22.66 -9.30
CA ILE A 104 -1.51 21.28 -9.09
C ILE A 104 -2.65 20.42 -8.54
N ALA A 105 -3.37 20.93 -7.54
CA ALA A 105 -4.51 20.23 -6.95
C ALA A 105 -5.59 19.93 -8.00
N ARG A 106 -5.93 20.91 -8.86
CA ARG A 106 -6.90 20.71 -9.97
C ARG A 106 -6.43 19.68 -10.98
N ALA A 107 -5.16 19.72 -11.36
CA ALA A 107 -4.61 18.73 -12.30
C ALA A 107 -4.64 17.31 -11.70
N LEU A 108 -4.33 17.17 -10.41
CA LEU A 108 -4.42 15.89 -9.71
C LEU A 108 -5.87 15.39 -9.59
N GLU A 109 -6.80 16.26 -9.24
CA GLU A 109 -8.23 15.93 -9.18
C GLU A 109 -8.75 15.46 -10.55
N GLN A 110 -8.41 16.16 -11.63
CA GLN A 110 -8.74 15.77 -12.97
C GLN A 110 -8.12 14.42 -13.36
N ALA A 111 -6.86 14.18 -12.96
CA ALA A 111 -6.20 12.88 -13.20
C ALA A 111 -6.89 11.73 -12.45
N GLN A 112 -7.52 12.01 -11.30
CA GLN A 112 -8.25 11.02 -10.51
C GLN A 112 -9.68 10.76 -11.03
N ALA A 113 -10.23 11.65 -11.85
CA ALA A 113 -11.56 11.50 -12.43
C ALA A 113 -11.62 10.43 -13.54
N VAL A 114 -11.00 9.27 -13.28
CA VAL A 114 -11.06 8.10 -14.17
C VAL A 114 -12.28 7.29 -13.86
N ALA A 115 -13.01 6.87 -14.91
CA ALA A 115 -14.12 5.94 -14.75
C ALA A 115 -13.62 4.60 -14.22
N ILE A 116 -13.99 4.25 -12.99
CA ILE A 116 -13.68 2.98 -12.36
C ILE A 116 -14.92 2.09 -12.41
N PRO A 117 -14.79 0.77 -12.68
CA PRO A 117 -15.89 -0.17 -12.57
C PRO A 117 -16.55 -0.11 -11.18
N HIS A 118 -17.86 -0.33 -11.11
CA HIS A 118 -18.65 -0.24 -9.87
C HIS A 118 -18.23 -1.24 -8.78
N ASP A 119 -17.53 -2.31 -9.17
CA ASP A 119 -17.01 -3.36 -8.29
C ASP A 119 -15.57 -3.09 -7.83
N ARG A 120 -15.06 -1.88 -8.04
CA ARG A 120 -13.68 -1.50 -7.74
C ARG A 120 -13.60 -0.21 -6.93
N GLU A 121 -12.55 -0.11 -6.14
CA GLU A 121 -12.21 1.10 -5.36
C GLU A 121 -10.77 1.52 -5.62
N ILE A 122 -10.50 2.82 -5.52
CA ILE A 122 -9.14 3.36 -5.58
C ILE A 122 -8.48 3.11 -4.23
N VAL A 123 -7.50 2.21 -4.21
CA VAL A 123 -6.71 1.93 -3.00
C VAL A 123 -5.66 3.01 -2.78
N HIS A 124 -5.02 3.49 -3.86
CA HIS A 124 -3.96 4.48 -3.76
C HIS A 124 -3.80 5.29 -5.05
N VAL A 125 -3.40 6.55 -4.90
CA VAL A 125 -3.06 7.45 -6.01
C VAL A 125 -1.61 7.90 -5.83
N ILE A 126 -0.78 7.63 -6.83
CA ILE A 126 0.64 7.97 -6.81
C ILE A 126 0.92 8.99 -7.91
N GLN A 127 1.33 10.19 -7.52
CA GLN A 127 1.83 11.18 -8.45
C GLN A 127 3.19 10.73 -9.00
N ARG A 128 3.28 10.52 -10.31
CA ARG A 128 4.51 10.05 -10.96
C ARG A 128 5.43 11.18 -11.42
N GLY A 129 4.87 12.28 -11.87
CA GLY A 129 5.63 13.41 -12.36
C GLY A 129 4.71 14.53 -12.82
N MET A 130 5.29 15.68 -13.10
CA MET A 130 4.61 16.85 -13.64
C MET A 130 5.31 17.32 -14.91
N THR A 131 4.52 17.88 -15.81
CA THR A 131 4.96 18.48 -17.07
C THR A 131 4.43 19.92 -17.11
N VAL A 132 5.31 20.89 -17.37
CA VAL A 132 4.96 22.30 -17.53
C VAL A 132 5.40 22.73 -18.92
N ASP A 133 4.50 23.25 -19.72
CA ASP A 133 4.74 23.75 -21.08
C ASP A 133 5.58 22.78 -21.95
N GLY A 134 5.30 21.45 -21.81
CA GLY A 134 6.00 20.40 -22.54
C GLY A 134 7.30 19.94 -21.88
N GLN A 135 7.77 20.58 -20.83
CA GLN A 135 8.94 20.12 -20.08
C GLN A 135 8.54 19.07 -19.05
N GLU A 136 9.02 17.84 -19.24
CA GLU A 136 8.74 16.70 -18.35
C GLU A 136 9.65 16.71 -17.10
N GLY A 137 9.18 16.07 -16.03
CA GLY A 137 9.98 15.81 -14.82
C GLY A 137 10.18 17.02 -13.91
N VAL A 138 9.32 18.02 -14.02
CA VAL A 138 9.35 19.17 -13.12
C VAL A 138 9.02 18.75 -11.70
N ARG A 139 9.93 19.04 -10.75
CA ARG A 139 9.76 18.62 -9.34
C ARG A 139 9.07 19.66 -8.49
N ALA A 140 9.28 20.95 -8.77
CA ALA A 140 8.70 22.06 -8.05
C ALA A 140 8.12 23.06 -9.06
N PRO A 141 6.88 22.85 -9.50
CA PRO A 141 6.28 23.65 -10.56
C PRO A 141 5.70 24.99 -10.08
N VAL A 142 5.60 25.22 -8.76
CA VAL A 142 5.06 26.47 -8.19
C VAL A 142 6.06 27.59 -8.35
N GLY A 143 5.63 28.74 -8.92
CA GLY A 143 6.43 29.93 -9.13
C GLY A 143 6.56 30.37 -10.57
#